data_59ce8eab8c16f1738ab39ab85e05c4b6
#
_entry.id   59ce8eab8c16f1738ab39ab85e05c4b6
#
_cell.length_a   1.000
_cell.length_b   1.000
_cell.length_c   1.000
_cell.angle_alpha   90.00
_cell.angle_beta   90.00
_cell.angle_gamma   90.00
#
_symmetry.space_group_name_H-M   'P 1'
#
loop_
_entity.id
_entity.type
_entity.pdbx_description
1 polymer ?
#
loop_
_entity_poly.entity_id
_entity_poly.type
_entity_poly.pdbx_seq_one_letter_code
_entity_poly.pdbx_strand_id
1 'polypeptide(L)'
;MRNPADHPDQEPAQVEAQNLSKVKPREYLMRFVFGAMISAVAGILTLTVGPRFGGMFLAFPAVLPATLVLLEKKDGLAQAVSDVRGAAIGSLGMLAFAIIAYLLVRRNPVLALAAATAAWALTSGAVYLTLRFLARLLGERQYLPEIPTEEAASVIEALISRRFTLGLAESCTGGNIAALLTDVPGAGKVIRGGVVTWSDETKSGLLGVDPSVIAEHGLVSPHVAQAMAHQAKKILGADIGFGITGLEGEAADGQPSGLTYLAVATPDNRTLLRRHNHDHGAGRNRERDVRTSLLLIQECVDSEPIR
;
A
#
# COMPACT_ATOMS: atom_id res chain seq x y z
N MET A 1 7.70 22.41 3.13
CA MET A 1 7.00 21.53 2.18
C MET A 1 7.43 20.10 2.51
N ARG A 2 6.59 19.26 3.08
CA ARG A 2 6.90 17.85 3.35
C ARG A 2 6.83 17.09 2.04
N ASN A 3 7.86 16.29 1.77
CA ASN A 3 7.92 15.44 0.58
C ASN A 3 6.81 14.38 0.69
N PRO A 4 5.89 14.23 -0.26
CA PRO A 4 4.82 13.23 -0.22
C PRO A 4 5.31 11.78 -0.36
N ALA A 5 6.63 11.56 -0.39
CA ALA A 5 7.27 10.26 -0.57
C ALA A 5 7.56 9.49 0.73
N ASP A 6 7.33 10.08 1.91
CA ASP A 6 7.58 9.43 3.19
C ASP A 6 6.32 8.66 3.64
N HIS A 7 6.22 7.40 3.21
CA HIS A 7 5.24 6.46 3.73
C HIS A 7 5.64 6.02 5.15
N PRO A 8 4.76 6.20 6.16
CA PRO A 8 5.04 5.82 7.54
C PRO A 8 5.23 4.32 7.76
N ASP A 9 4.86 3.47 6.79
CA ASP A 9 4.83 2.01 6.96
C ASP A 9 6.16 1.30 6.64
N GLN A 10 7.19 2.04 6.23
CA GLN A 10 8.49 1.47 5.83
C GLN A 10 9.66 1.85 6.72
N GLU A 11 9.48 2.73 7.67
CA GLU A 11 10.50 2.93 8.70
C GLU A 11 10.53 1.73 9.65
N PRO A 12 11.75 1.25 10.03
CA PRO A 12 11.86 0.33 11.15
C PRO A 12 11.16 0.99 12.32
N ALA A 13 10.33 0.24 13.07
CA ALA A 13 9.55 0.76 14.18
C ALA A 13 10.42 1.67 15.08
N GLN A 14 10.47 2.93 14.72
CA GLN A 14 11.08 3.97 15.51
C GLN A 14 10.02 4.41 16.49
N VAL A 15 10.32 4.27 17.79
CA VAL A 15 9.47 4.83 18.84
C VAL A 15 9.63 6.36 18.73
N GLU A 16 8.87 6.98 17.84
CA GLU A 16 8.77 8.43 17.79
C GLU A 16 7.94 8.91 18.97
N ALA A 17 8.63 9.37 20.02
CA ALA A 17 7.98 10.01 21.17
C ALA A 17 7.04 11.16 20.77
N GLN A 18 7.28 11.78 19.60
CA GLN A 18 6.42 12.81 19.02
C GLN A 18 5.03 12.30 18.59
N ASN A 19 4.87 11.02 18.26
CA ASN A 19 3.57 10.46 17.91
C ASN A 19 2.69 10.21 19.14
N LEU A 20 3.29 10.04 20.31
CA LEU A 20 2.54 9.96 21.57
C LEU A 20 1.84 11.28 21.93
N SER A 21 2.40 12.42 21.53
CA SER A 21 1.81 13.74 21.78
C SER A 21 0.64 14.09 20.83
N LYS A 22 0.48 13.35 19.72
CA LYS A 22 -0.61 13.58 18.73
C LYS A 22 -1.91 12.88 19.11
N VAL A 23 -1.86 11.92 20.05
CA VAL A 23 -3.05 11.19 20.50
C VAL A 23 -3.84 12.07 21.48
N LYS A 24 -5.09 12.36 21.15
CA LYS A 24 -5.95 13.21 21.99
C LYS A 24 -6.20 12.54 23.35
N PRO A 25 -6.19 13.26 24.47
CA PRO A 25 -6.43 12.70 25.83
C PRO A 25 -7.74 11.88 25.92
N ARG A 26 -8.74 12.22 25.13
CA ARG A 26 -10.00 11.49 25.02
C ARG A 26 -9.82 10.05 24.49
N GLU A 27 -8.88 9.83 23.60
CA GLU A 27 -8.62 8.48 23.04
C GLU A 27 -7.95 7.57 24.10
N TYR A 28 -7.03 8.13 24.89
CA TYR A 28 -6.46 7.40 26.05
C TYR A 28 -7.53 7.07 27.08
N LEU A 29 -8.41 8.01 27.38
CA LEU A 29 -9.50 7.80 28.32
C LEU A 29 -10.46 6.69 27.82
N MET A 30 -10.82 6.72 26.55
CA MET A 30 -11.67 5.66 25.97
C MET A 30 -11.02 4.28 26.05
N ARG A 31 -9.76 4.15 25.70
CA ARG A 31 -9.00 2.89 25.79
C ARG A 31 -8.91 2.41 27.24
N PHE A 32 -8.66 3.31 28.17
CA PHE A 32 -8.61 3.00 29.61
C PHE A 32 -9.97 2.52 30.13
N VAL A 33 -11.06 3.23 29.81
CA VAL A 33 -12.42 2.87 30.22
C VAL A 33 -12.81 1.49 29.66
N PHE A 34 -12.49 1.21 28.40
CA PHE A 34 -12.73 -0.10 27.77
C PHE A 34 -11.96 -1.22 28.47
N GLY A 35 -10.68 -1.02 28.75
CA GLY A 35 -9.85 -1.98 29.49
C GLY A 35 -10.38 -2.23 30.91
N ALA A 36 -10.78 -1.16 31.60
CA ALA A 36 -11.37 -1.25 32.94
C ALA A 36 -12.71 -2.01 32.94
N MET A 37 -13.58 -1.77 31.94
CA MET A 37 -14.83 -2.50 31.80
C MET A 37 -14.60 -3.99 31.58
N ILE A 38 -13.68 -4.37 30.70
CA ILE A 38 -13.35 -5.78 30.44
C ILE A 38 -12.84 -6.44 31.70
N SER A 39 -11.95 -5.77 32.44
CA SER A 39 -11.42 -6.27 33.71
C SER A 39 -12.52 -6.42 34.77
N ALA A 40 -13.46 -5.48 34.85
CA ALA A 40 -14.60 -5.57 35.77
C ALA A 40 -15.52 -6.74 35.43
N VAL A 41 -15.85 -6.93 34.13
CA VAL A 41 -16.67 -8.08 33.67
C VAL A 41 -15.97 -9.40 34.00
N ALA A 42 -14.67 -9.50 33.75
CA ALA A 42 -13.88 -10.68 34.09
C ALA A 42 -13.87 -10.95 35.60
N GLY A 43 -13.77 -9.90 36.43
CA GLY A 43 -13.89 -10.00 37.87
C GLY A 43 -15.25 -10.53 38.33
N ILE A 44 -16.34 -10.01 37.76
CA ILE A 44 -17.72 -10.49 38.03
C ILE A 44 -17.86 -11.97 37.63
N LEU A 45 -17.38 -12.35 36.43
CA LEU A 45 -17.40 -13.74 35.97
C LEU A 45 -16.60 -14.66 36.89
N THR A 46 -15.46 -14.18 37.39
CA THR A 46 -14.66 -14.94 38.38
C THR A 46 -15.40 -15.22 39.64
N LEU A 47 -16.15 -14.23 40.15
CA LEU A 47 -16.92 -14.34 41.40
C LEU A 47 -18.24 -15.14 41.23
N THR A 48 -18.90 -15.07 40.07
CA THR A 48 -20.22 -15.69 39.85
C THR A 48 -20.13 -17.06 39.22
N VAL A 49 -19.26 -17.30 38.27
CA VAL A 49 -19.13 -18.54 37.48
C VAL A 49 -17.88 -19.34 37.86
N GLY A 50 -16.88 -18.67 38.37
CA GLY A 50 -15.62 -19.28 38.84
C GLY A 50 -14.38 -18.77 38.15
N PRO A 51 -13.21 -18.96 38.79
CA PRO A 51 -11.94 -18.35 38.34
C PRO A 51 -11.46 -18.82 36.96
N ARG A 52 -11.86 -20.01 36.52
CA ARG A 52 -11.55 -20.50 35.17
C ARG A 52 -12.20 -19.67 34.08
N PHE A 53 -13.49 -19.31 34.25
CA PHE A 53 -14.23 -18.51 33.28
C PHE A 53 -13.77 -17.06 33.25
N GLY A 54 -13.46 -16.44 34.39
CA GLY A 54 -12.87 -15.12 34.45
C GLY A 54 -11.52 -15.04 33.73
N GLY A 55 -10.67 -16.05 33.94
CA GLY A 55 -9.38 -16.15 33.24
C GLY A 55 -9.53 -16.35 31.72
N MET A 56 -10.47 -17.20 31.28
CA MET A 56 -10.76 -17.38 29.85
C MET A 56 -11.26 -16.10 29.21
N PHE A 57 -12.12 -15.35 29.91
CA PHE A 57 -12.64 -14.07 29.42
C PHE A 57 -11.55 -13.01 29.27
N LEU A 58 -10.60 -12.93 30.21
CA LEU A 58 -9.43 -12.03 30.13
C LEU A 58 -8.49 -12.44 28.98
N ALA A 59 -8.37 -13.72 28.70
CA ALA A 59 -7.55 -14.20 27.57
C ALA A 59 -8.21 -13.99 26.23
N PHE A 60 -9.53 -13.77 26.17
CA PHE A 60 -10.22 -13.47 24.93
C PHE A 60 -9.92 -12.04 24.48
N PRO A 61 -9.45 -11.82 23.24
CA PRO A 61 -9.09 -10.51 22.75
C PRO A 61 -10.33 -9.65 22.44
N ALA A 62 -11.18 -9.41 23.44
CA ALA A 62 -12.42 -8.67 23.30
C ALA A 62 -12.24 -7.21 22.85
N VAL A 63 -11.03 -6.67 23.02
CA VAL A 63 -10.66 -5.32 22.58
C VAL A 63 -10.42 -5.27 21.08
N LEU A 64 -9.99 -6.38 20.45
CA LEU A 64 -9.63 -6.44 19.03
C LEU A 64 -10.78 -6.02 18.09
N PRO A 65 -12.02 -6.55 18.18
CA PRO A 65 -13.07 -6.17 17.27
C PRO A 65 -13.46 -4.69 17.35
N ALA A 66 -13.48 -4.13 18.56
CA ALA A 66 -13.82 -2.72 18.77
C ALA A 66 -12.71 -1.79 18.24
N THR A 67 -11.45 -2.20 18.42
CA THR A 67 -10.28 -1.44 17.92
C THR A 67 -10.23 -1.50 16.40
N LEU A 68 -10.49 -2.68 15.80
CA LEU A 68 -10.48 -2.86 14.34
C LEU A 68 -11.54 -2.02 13.63
N VAL A 69 -12.78 -2.00 14.14
CA VAL A 69 -13.85 -1.18 13.56
C VAL A 69 -13.56 0.32 13.66
N LEU A 70 -12.91 0.76 14.74
CA LEU A 70 -12.51 2.16 14.91
C LEU A 70 -11.32 2.54 14.01
N LEU A 71 -10.35 1.64 13.83
CA LEU A 71 -9.18 1.83 12.97
C LEU A 71 -9.57 1.80 11.49
N GLU A 72 -10.38 0.85 11.06
CA GLU A 72 -10.87 0.77 9.68
C GLU A 72 -11.56 2.07 9.24
N LYS A 73 -12.36 2.67 10.13
CA LYS A 73 -13.03 3.95 9.84
C LYS A 73 -12.11 5.17 9.84
N LYS A 74 -10.97 5.11 10.54
CA LYS A 74 -10.08 6.25 10.73
C LYS A 74 -8.83 6.18 9.84
N ASP A 75 -8.23 5.02 9.72
CA ASP A 75 -6.88 4.83 9.17
C ASP A 75 -6.84 3.80 8.01
N GLY A 76 -8.00 3.26 7.61
CA GLY A 76 -8.13 2.36 6.48
C GLY A 76 -7.87 0.88 6.77
N LEU A 77 -8.22 0.01 5.81
CA LEU A 77 -8.16 -1.45 5.92
C LEU A 77 -6.73 -1.98 6.11
N ALA A 78 -5.74 -1.35 5.48
CA ALA A 78 -4.34 -1.77 5.55
C ALA A 78 -3.77 -1.68 6.96
N GLN A 79 -4.07 -0.59 7.68
CA GLN A 79 -3.67 -0.39 9.06
C GLN A 79 -4.36 -1.43 9.97
N ALA A 80 -5.65 -1.69 9.76
CA ALA A 80 -6.39 -2.70 10.50
C ALA A 80 -5.79 -4.10 10.31
N VAL A 81 -5.37 -4.47 9.10
CA VAL A 81 -4.69 -5.76 8.82
C VAL A 81 -3.33 -5.84 9.50
N SER A 82 -2.55 -4.74 9.52
CA SER A 82 -1.28 -4.67 10.23
C SER A 82 -1.45 -4.91 11.74
N ASP A 83 -2.45 -4.30 12.34
CA ASP A 83 -2.76 -4.45 13.77
C ASP A 83 -3.23 -5.86 14.12
N VAL A 84 -4.01 -6.52 13.24
CA VAL A 84 -4.38 -7.94 13.41
C VAL A 84 -3.15 -8.85 13.41
N ARG A 85 -2.20 -8.61 12.50
CA ARG A 85 -0.93 -9.37 12.47
C ARG A 85 -0.13 -9.17 13.75
N GLY A 86 -0.02 -7.94 14.23
CA GLY A 86 0.63 -7.61 15.50
C GLY A 86 -0.04 -8.31 16.69
N ALA A 87 -1.36 -8.30 16.74
CA ALA A 87 -2.13 -8.98 17.77
C ALA A 87 -1.95 -10.50 17.75
N ALA A 88 -1.89 -11.12 16.57
CA ALA A 88 -1.63 -12.55 16.43
C ALA A 88 -0.24 -12.95 16.97
N ILE A 89 0.80 -12.15 16.68
CA ILE A 89 2.15 -12.35 17.22
C ILE A 89 2.15 -12.19 18.74
N GLY A 90 1.48 -11.16 19.26
CA GLY A 90 1.32 -10.92 20.68
C GLY A 90 0.63 -12.06 21.41
N SER A 91 -0.35 -12.72 20.78
CA SER A 91 -1.07 -13.86 21.35
C SER A 91 -0.18 -15.08 21.56
N LEU A 92 0.79 -15.34 20.68
CA LEU A 92 1.79 -16.40 20.88
C LEU A 92 2.70 -16.11 22.08
N GLY A 93 3.10 -14.84 22.25
CA GLY A 93 3.83 -14.42 23.43
C GLY A 93 3.02 -14.58 24.72
N MET A 94 1.71 -14.30 24.69
CA MET A 94 0.81 -14.49 25.85
C MET A 94 0.70 -15.96 26.25
N LEU A 95 0.78 -16.90 25.32
CA LEU A 95 0.85 -18.32 25.65
C LEU A 95 2.12 -18.65 26.43
N ALA A 96 3.27 -18.15 25.99
CA ALA A 96 4.54 -18.31 26.70
C ALA A 96 4.49 -17.68 28.10
N PHE A 97 3.91 -16.48 28.21
CA PHE A 97 3.66 -15.83 29.51
C PHE A 97 2.84 -16.72 30.43
N ALA A 98 1.71 -17.25 29.97
CA ALA A 98 0.81 -18.07 30.78
C ALA A 98 1.50 -19.34 31.27
N ILE A 99 2.29 -20.02 30.44
CA ILE A 99 3.02 -21.23 30.80
C ILE A 99 4.03 -20.92 31.90
N ILE A 100 4.87 -19.89 31.73
CA ILE A 100 5.91 -19.54 32.69
C ILE A 100 5.31 -19.06 34.06
N ALA A 101 4.26 -18.23 33.97
CA ALA A 101 3.51 -17.79 35.13
C ALA A 101 2.96 -19.00 35.94
N TYR A 102 2.29 -19.93 35.23
CA TYR A 102 1.74 -21.14 35.87
C TYR A 102 2.79 -21.99 36.56
N LEU A 103 3.95 -22.19 35.95
CA LEU A 103 5.02 -23.00 36.49
C LEU A 103 5.70 -22.39 37.72
N LEU A 104 5.82 -21.06 37.78
CA LEU A 104 6.60 -20.36 38.80
C LEU A 104 5.79 -19.70 39.91
N VAL A 105 4.47 -19.43 39.69
CA VAL A 105 3.66 -18.62 40.61
C VAL A 105 3.60 -19.21 42.03
N ARG A 106 3.65 -20.53 42.17
CA ARG A 106 3.65 -21.20 43.47
C ARG A 106 4.96 -21.07 44.25
N ARG A 107 6.08 -20.78 43.56
CA ARG A 107 7.40 -20.65 44.18
C ARG A 107 7.67 -19.20 44.63
N ASN A 108 7.50 -18.27 43.73
CA ASN A 108 7.66 -16.83 43.98
C ASN A 108 6.82 -16.03 42.97
N PRO A 109 5.74 -15.36 43.39
CA PRO A 109 4.87 -14.62 42.49
C PRO A 109 5.56 -13.47 41.71
N VAL A 110 6.52 -12.78 42.39
CA VAL A 110 7.26 -11.66 41.76
C VAL A 110 8.19 -12.18 40.67
N LEU A 111 8.95 -13.24 40.98
CA LEU A 111 9.83 -13.88 40.02
C LEU A 111 9.03 -14.48 38.85
N ALA A 112 7.86 -15.08 39.14
CA ALA A 112 6.97 -15.63 38.13
C ALA A 112 6.50 -14.56 37.15
N LEU A 113 6.09 -13.39 37.64
CA LEU A 113 5.64 -12.28 36.81
C LEU A 113 6.78 -11.72 35.92
N ALA A 114 7.96 -11.49 36.54
CA ALA A 114 9.12 -10.99 35.81
C ALA A 114 9.57 -11.97 34.71
N ALA A 115 9.69 -13.26 35.02
CA ALA A 115 10.08 -14.29 34.07
C ALA A 115 9.04 -14.50 32.97
N ALA A 116 7.74 -14.45 33.28
CA ALA A 116 6.64 -14.56 32.30
C ALA A 116 6.65 -13.37 31.37
N THR A 117 6.85 -12.14 31.87
CA THR A 117 6.95 -10.94 31.03
C THR A 117 8.16 -11.01 30.10
N ALA A 118 9.30 -11.46 30.59
CA ALA A 118 10.49 -11.67 29.76
C ALA A 118 10.24 -12.73 28.67
N ALA A 119 9.60 -13.85 29.01
CA ALA A 119 9.23 -14.89 28.06
C ALA A 119 8.28 -14.39 26.98
N TRP A 120 7.29 -13.58 27.33
CA TRP A 120 6.40 -12.94 26.39
C TRP A 120 7.16 -12.04 25.41
N ALA A 121 8.02 -11.16 25.90
CA ALA A 121 8.78 -10.22 25.08
C ALA A 121 9.75 -10.95 24.14
N LEU A 122 10.46 -11.97 24.65
CA LEU A 122 11.40 -12.77 23.86
C LEU A 122 10.67 -13.57 22.77
N THR A 123 9.55 -14.21 23.09
CA THR A 123 8.78 -15.01 22.13
C THR A 123 8.19 -14.12 21.05
N SER A 124 7.55 -13.00 21.42
CA SER A 124 6.96 -12.05 20.47
C SER A 124 8.04 -11.44 19.58
N GLY A 125 9.17 -11.04 20.14
CA GLY A 125 10.31 -10.51 19.40
C GLY A 125 10.93 -11.54 18.46
N ALA A 126 11.13 -12.78 18.90
CA ALA A 126 11.66 -13.85 18.06
C ALA A 126 10.74 -14.18 16.88
N VAL A 127 9.43 -14.29 17.11
CA VAL A 127 8.44 -14.52 16.05
C VAL A 127 8.45 -13.36 15.05
N TYR A 128 8.43 -12.12 15.53
CA TYR A 128 8.49 -10.94 14.67
C TYR A 128 9.76 -10.93 13.80
N LEU A 129 10.94 -11.15 14.41
CA LEU A 129 12.21 -11.16 13.68
C LEU A 129 12.28 -12.32 12.68
N THR A 130 11.77 -13.50 13.05
CA THR A 130 11.71 -14.66 12.16
C THR A 130 10.81 -14.40 10.97
N LEU A 131 9.61 -13.88 11.18
CA LEU A 131 8.70 -13.52 10.09
C LEU A 131 9.29 -12.44 9.19
N ARG A 132 9.95 -11.44 9.77
CA ARG A 132 10.65 -10.41 9.01
C ARG A 132 11.83 -10.96 8.20
N PHE A 133 12.58 -11.89 8.77
CA PHE A 133 13.69 -12.56 8.10
C PHE A 133 13.18 -13.47 6.97
N LEU A 134 12.14 -14.27 7.23
CA LEU A 134 11.49 -15.10 6.22
C LEU A 134 10.88 -14.25 5.08
N ALA A 135 10.24 -13.13 5.41
CA ALA A 135 9.73 -12.21 4.40
C ALA A 135 10.86 -11.64 3.51
N ARG A 136 12.04 -11.39 4.08
CA ARG A 136 13.22 -11.00 3.31
C ARG A 136 13.80 -12.13 2.46
N LEU A 137 13.84 -13.37 2.98
CA LEU A 137 14.38 -14.53 2.27
C LEU A 137 13.43 -15.04 1.19
N LEU A 138 12.12 -15.06 1.47
CA LEU A 138 11.10 -15.48 0.51
C LEU A 138 10.88 -14.42 -0.58
N GLY A 139 11.59 -13.32 -0.45
CA GLY A 139 11.75 -12.26 -1.41
C GLY A 139 10.45 -11.77 -2.01
N GLU A 140 10.18 -10.52 -1.94
CA GLU A 140 9.46 -9.72 -2.93
C GLU A 140 8.14 -10.27 -3.52
N ARG A 141 7.79 -11.55 -3.35
CA ARG A 141 6.58 -12.16 -3.95
C ARG A 141 5.27 -11.91 -3.21
N GLN A 142 5.30 -11.23 -2.06
CA GLN A 142 4.08 -10.92 -1.29
C GLN A 142 3.95 -9.45 -0.91
N TYR A 143 4.51 -8.59 -1.72
CA TYR A 143 4.04 -7.24 -1.74
C TYR A 143 2.76 -7.20 -2.59
N LEU A 144 1.61 -7.38 -1.94
CA LEU A 144 0.36 -6.88 -2.49
C LEU A 144 0.44 -5.37 -2.30
N PRO A 145 0.66 -4.59 -3.36
CA PRO A 145 0.69 -3.15 -3.24
C PRO A 145 -0.61 -2.66 -2.61
N GLU A 146 -0.55 -1.65 -1.77
CA GLU A 146 -1.75 -0.88 -1.46
C GLU A 146 -2.32 -0.41 -2.79
N ILE A 147 -3.40 -1.05 -3.20
CA ILE A 147 -4.05 -0.71 -4.46
C ILE A 147 -4.61 0.69 -4.26
N PRO A 148 -4.15 1.71 -5.01
CA PRO A 148 -4.61 3.08 -4.85
C PRO A 148 -6.04 3.24 -5.43
N THR A 149 -6.99 2.56 -4.79
CA THR A 149 -8.39 2.48 -5.22
C THR A 149 -9.11 3.81 -5.12
N GLU A 150 -8.77 4.64 -4.13
CA GLU A 150 -9.34 5.98 -3.98
C GLU A 150 -8.87 6.91 -5.10
N GLU A 151 -7.57 6.88 -5.42
CA GLU A 151 -7.01 7.66 -6.53
C GLU A 151 -7.58 7.19 -7.88
N ALA A 152 -7.76 5.88 -8.08
CA ALA A 152 -8.39 5.36 -9.28
C ALA A 152 -9.84 5.80 -9.41
N ALA A 153 -10.61 5.78 -8.32
CA ALA A 153 -11.98 6.26 -8.29
C ALA A 153 -12.06 7.75 -8.63
N SER A 154 -11.17 8.58 -8.05
CA SER A 154 -11.08 10.01 -8.35
C SER A 154 -10.83 10.28 -9.84
N VAL A 155 -9.90 9.54 -10.45
CA VAL A 155 -9.61 9.66 -11.89
C VAL A 155 -10.84 9.33 -12.74
N ILE A 156 -11.55 8.24 -12.43
CA ILE A 156 -12.76 7.84 -13.20
C ILE A 156 -13.87 8.87 -13.03
N GLU A 157 -14.11 9.36 -11.81
CA GLU A 157 -15.10 10.41 -11.56
C GLU A 157 -14.76 11.71 -12.31
N ALA A 158 -13.50 12.12 -12.33
CA ALA A 158 -13.05 13.29 -13.05
C ALA A 158 -13.24 13.14 -14.57
N LEU A 159 -12.88 11.99 -15.14
CA LEU A 159 -13.09 11.69 -16.55
C LEU A 159 -14.58 11.72 -16.93
N ILE A 160 -15.45 11.13 -16.11
CA ILE A 160 -16.90 11.13 -16.34
C ILE A 160 -17.45 12.55 -16.27
N SER A 161 -17.12 13.31 -15.22
CA SER A 161 -17.66 14.66 -15.00
C SER A 161 -17.26 15.64 -16.10
N ARG A 162 -16.04 15.47 -16.63
CA ARG A 162 -15.50 16.33 -17.70
C ARG A 162 -15.74 15.79 -19.12
N ARG A 163 -16.33 14.60 -19.24
CA ARG A 163 -16.67 13.93 -20.51
C ARG A 163 -15.45 13.62 -21.37
N PHE A 164 -14.33 13.27 -20.75
CA PHE A 164 -13.15 12.80 -21.45
C PHE A 164 -13.04 11.29 -21.41
N THR A 165 -12.40 10.73 -22.44
CA THR A 165 -12.05 9.32 -22.53
C THR A 165 -10.54 9.13 -22.48
N LEU A 166 -10.08 8.00 -21.91
CA LEU A 166 -8.68 7.69 -21.69
C LEU A 166 -8.26 6.42 -22.42
N GLY A 167 -7.12 6.49 -23.10
CA GLY A 167 -6.41 5.36 -23.68
C GLY A 167 -5.05 5.18 -23.00
N LEU A 168 -4.64 3.94 -22.74
CA LEU A 168 -3.46 3.60 -21.94
C LEU A 168 -2.42 2.85 -22.77
N ALA A 169 -1.13 3.20 -22.62
CA ALA A 169 0.00 2.43 -23.11
C ALA A 169 0.96 2.15 -21.94
N GLU A 170 1.02 0.91 -21.52
CA GLU A 170 1.83 0.47 -20.41
C GLU A 170 3.04 -0.34 -20.87
N SER A 171 4.12 -0.30 -20.06
CA SER A 171 5.30 -1.13 -20.22
C SER A 171 5.66 -1.75 -18.88
N CYS A 172 6.50 -1.11 -18.10
CA CYS A 172 6.99 -1.59 -16.80
C CYS A 172 5.87 -1.89 -15.78
N THR A 173 4.73 -1.24 -15.84
CA THR A 173 3.57 -1.49 -14.97
C THR A 173 2.77 -2.75 -15.33
N GLY A 174 2.99 -3.32 -16.52
CA GLY A 174 2.47 -4.63 -16.92
C GLY A 174 0.95 -4.74 -17.00
N GLY A 175 0.22 -3.63 -17.21
CA GLY A 175 -1.24 -3.60 -17.26
C GLY A 175 -1.91 -3.26 -15.92
N ASN A 176 -1.15 -2.98 -14.88
CA ASN A 176 -1.69 -2.72 -13.54
C ASN A 176 -2.52 -1.43 -13.47
N ILE A 177 -2.19 -0.42 -14.29
CA ILE A 177 -2.96 0.83 -14.34
C ILE A 177 -4.33 0.59 -14.97
N ALA A 178 -4.36 -0.13 -16.10
CA ALA A 178 -5.60 -0.48 -16.76
C ALA A 178 -6.48 -1.37 -15.88
N ALA A 179 -5.90 -2.39 -15.23
CA ALA A 179 -6.61 -3.26 -14.32
C ALA A 179 -7.27 -2.47 -13.19
N LEU A 180 -6.49 -1.60 -12.53
CA LEU A 180 -6.97 -0.81 -11.39
C LEU A 180 -8.09 0.17 -11.79
N LEU A 181 -7.94 0.85 -12.92
CA LEU A 181 -8.98 1.79 -13.40
C LEU A 181 -10.26 1.06 -13.81
N THR A 182 -10.14 -0.14 -14.41
CA THR A 182 -11.31 -0.91 -14.87
C THR A 182 -12.10 -1.56 -13.73
N ASP A 183 -11.50 -1.73 -12.55
CA ASP A 183 -12.20 -2.20 -11.34
C ASP A 183 -13.15 -1.14 -10.76
N VAL A 184 -13.00 0.13 -11.14
CA VAL A 184 -13.85 1.23 -10.65
C VAL A 184 -15.21 1.22 -11.35
N PRO A 185 -16.34 1.29 -10.62
CA PRO A 185 -17.66 1.40 -11.20
C PRO A 185 -17.77 2.62 -12.13
N GLY A 186 -18.24 2.38 -13.37
CA GLY A 186 -18.38 3.44 -14.39
C GLY A 186 -17.19 3.58 -15.34
N ALA A 187 -16.06 2.90 -15.09
CA ALA A 187 -14.87 2.94 -15.94
C ALA A 187 -15.15 2.67 -17.43
N GLY A 188 -16.05 1.72 -17.74
CA GLY A 188 -16.43 1.39 -19.12
C GLY A 188 -17.03 2.54 -19.93
N LYS A 189 -17.41 3.66 -19.28
CA LYS A 189 -17.89 4.87 -19.99
C LYS A 189 -16.73 5.72 -20.51
N VAL A 190 -15.56 5.65 -19.88
CA VAL A 190 -14.44 6.58 -20.10
C VAL A 190 -13.13 5.88 -20.51
N ILE A 191 -12.90 4.63 -20.12
CA ILE A 191 -11.72 3.87 -20.55
C ILE A 191 -11.98 3.27 -21.94
N ARG A 192 -11.15 3.65 -22.91
CA ARG A 192 -11.22 3.13 -24.29
C ARG A 192 -10.45 1.83 -24.46
N GLY A 193 -9.45 1.60 -23.61
CA GLY A 193 -8.62 0.40 -23.61
C GLY A 193 -7.21 0.67 -23.13
N GLY A 194 -6.42 -0.41 -23.07
CA GLY A 194 -5.02 -0.36 -22.71
C GLY A 194 -4.20 -1.33 -23.55
N VAL A 195 -2.98 -0.91 -23.92
CA VAL A 195 -2.01 -1.74 -24.64
C VAL A 195 -0.78 -1.90 -23.77
N VAL A 196 -0.35 -3.15 -23.53
CA VAL A 196 0.88 -3.45 -22.80
C VAL A 196 1.97 -3.79 -23.81
N THR A 197 3.04 -2.97 -23.85
CA THR A 197 4.16 -3.11 -24.77
C THR A 197 5.46 -3.20 -24.01
N TRP A 198 6.09 -4.38 -24.04
CA TRP A 198 7.33 -4.62 -23.30
C TRP A 198 8.59 -4.35 -24.13
N SER A 199 8.63 -4.86 -25.34
CA SER A 199 9.79 -4.73 -26.24
C SER A 199 9.63 -3.56 -27.22
N ASP A 200 10.74 -3.21 -27.88
CA ASP A 200 10.80 -2.24 -28.98
C ASP A 200 9.90 -2.67 -30.17
N GLU A 201 9.91 -3.97 -30.52
CA GLU A 201 9.02 -4.51 -31.58
C GLU A 201 7.55 -4.30 -31.24
N THR A 202 7.15 -4.52 -30.00
CA THR A 202 5.74 -4.32 -29.60
C THR A 202 5.38 -2.84 -29.49
N LYS A 203 6.30 -1.98 -29.06
CA LYS A 203 6.08 -0.53 -29.07
C LYS A 203 5.92 0.00 -30.49
N SER A 204 6.71 -0.49 -31.42
CA SER A 204 6.64 -0.06 -32.82
C SER A 204 5.52 -0.76 -33.58
N GLY A 205 5.47 -2.10 -33.55
CA GLY A 205 4.56 -2.88 -34.40
C GLY A 205 3.11 -2.86 -33.93
N LEU A 206 2.86 -2.87 -32.61
CA LEU A 206 1.51 -2.90 -32.03
C LEU A 206 1.00 -1.49 -31.70
N LEU A 207 1.80 -0.68 -31.01
CA LEU A 207 1.39 0.65 -30.55
C LEU A 207 1.63 1.73 -31.64
N GLY A 208 2.57 1.49 -32.56
CA GLY A 208 2.88 2.42 -33.65
C GLY A 208 3.84 3.54 -33.26
N VAL A 209 4.67 3.32 -32.24
CA VAL A 209 5.78 4.22 -31.94
C VAL A 209 6.81 4.15 -33.08
N ASP A 210 7.24 5.29 -33.60
CA ASP A 210 8.26 5.33 -34.66
C ASP A 210 9.56 4.67 -34.20
N PRO A 211 10.06 3.64 -34.92
CA PRO A 211 11.32 2.98 -34.58
C PRO A 211 12.51 3.94 -34.47
N SER A 212 12.51 5.04 -35.22
CA SER A 212 13.57 6.04 -35.16
C SER A 212 13.65 6.74 -33.81
N VAL A 213 12.51 6.96 -33.14
CA VAL A 213 12.44 7.55 -31.79
C VAL A 213 13.11 6.61 -30.76
N ILE A 214 12.86 5.31 -30.90
CA ILE A 214 13.46 4.31 -30.00
C ILE A 214 14.97 4.20 -30.25
N ALA A 215 15.39 4.15 -31.53
CA ALA A 215 16.78 4.04 -31.91
C ALA A 215 17.62 5.27 -31.49
N GLU A 216 17.04 6.47 -31.57
CA GLU A 216 17.74 7.72 -31.22
C GLU A 216 17.81 7.98 -29.72
N HIS A 217 16.72 7.68 -28.98
CA HIS A 217 16.56 8.09 -27.60
C HIS A 217 16.60 6.93 -26.58
N GLY A 218 16.66 5.69 -27.06
CA GLY A 218 16.57 4.50 -26.22
C GLY A 218 15.12 4.18 -25.79
N LEU A 219 14.93 2.89 -25.39
CA LEU A 219 13.63 2.34 -25.05
C LEU A 219 12.97 3.02 -23.85
N VAL A 220 13.79 3.45 -22.87
CA VAL A 220 13.37 4.17 -21.67
C VAL A 220 13.82 5.62 -21.78
N SER A 221 12.95 6.45 -22.30
CA SER A 221 13.23 7.88 -22.52
C SER A 221 11.95 8.72 -22.48
N PRO A 222 12.08 10.04 -22.25
CA PRO A 222 10.92 10.94 -22.30
C PRO A 222 10.25 10.94 -23.66
N HIS A 223 11.01 10.82 -24.75
CA HIS A 223 10.52 10.82 -26.12
C HIS A 223 9.65 9.57 -26.41
N VAL A 224 10.10 8.40 -25.94
CA VAL A 224 9.32 7.16 -26.07
C VAL A 224 8.05 7.21 -25.20
N ALA A 225 8.09 7.70 -23.96
CA ALA A 225 6.89 7.88 -23.15
C ALA A 225 5.87 8.81 -23.81
N GLN A 226 6.32 9.93 -24.37
CA GLN A 226 5.46 10.87 -25.13
C GLN A 226 4.85 10.21 -26.37
N ALA A 227 5.68 9.53 -27.17
CA ALA A 227 5.20 8.81 -28.35
C ALA A 227 4.15 7.74 -27.98
N MET A 228 4.39 6.98 -26.91
CA MET A 228 3.43 6.00 -26.39
C MET A 228 2.10 6.65 -26.00
N ALA A 229 2.12 7.79 -25.31
CA ALA A 229 0.92 8.50 -24.90
C ALA A 229 0.11 8.99 -26.12
N HIS A 230 0.77 9.62 -27.11
CA HIS A 230 0.12 10.08 -28.34
C HIS A 230 -0.43 8.92 -29.19
N GLN A 231 0.30 7.82 -29.29
CA GLN A 231 -0.17 6.65 -30.02
C GLN A 231 -1.35 5.97 -29.31
N ALA A 232 -1.31 5.84 -27.98
CA ALA A 232 -2.45 5.32 -27.21
C ALA A 232 -3.73 6.14 -27.45
N LYS A 233 -3.61 7.48 -27.38
CA LYS A 233 -4.70 8.39 -27.72
C LYS A 233 -5.26 8.14 -29.13
N LYS A 234 -4.35 8.03 -30.12
CA LYS A 234 -4.70 7.87 -31.52
C LYS A 234 -5.36 6.52 -31.83
N ILE A 235 -4.70 5.41 -31.47
CA ILE A 235 -5.18 4.07 -31.87
C ILE A 235 -6.42 3.62 -31.11
N LEU A 236 -6.62 4.12 -29.88
CA LEU A 236 -7.79 3.81 -29.07
C LEU A 236 -8.94 4.82 -29.25
N GLY A 237 -8.73 5.86 -30.04
CA GLY A 237 -9.74 6.89 -30.28
C GLY A 237 -10.15 7.61 -29.00
N ALA A 238 -9.19 7.85 -28.11
CA ALA A 238 -9.43 8.51 -26.84
C ALA A 238 -9.15 10.01 -26.91
N ASP A 239 -9.73 10.78 -25.98
CA ASP A 239 -9.46 12.21 -25.85
C ASP A 239 -8.11 12.48 -25.18
N ILE A 240 -7.74 11.62 -24.23
CA ILE A 240 -6.48 11.65 -23.46
C ILE A 240 -5.75 10.34 -23.69
N GLY A 241 -4.44 10.39 -23.88
CA GLY A 241 -3.58 9.23 -23.98
C GLY A 241 -2.55 9.22 -22.86
N PHE A 242 -2.33 8.08 -22.23
CA PHE A 242 -1.29 7.87 -21.24
C PHE A 242 -0.23 6.93 -21.77
N GLY A 243 1.04 7.20 -21.46
CA GLY A 243 2.18 6.36 -21.83
C GLY A 243 3.21 6.27 -20.69
N ILE A 244 3.69 5.07 -20.42
CA ILE A 244 4.73 4.83 -19.41
C ILE A 244 5.78 3.84 -19.93
N THR A 245 7.06 4.18 -19.71
CA THR A 245 8.20 3.30 -19.98
C THR A 245 9.23 3.45 -18.88
N GLY A 246 9.88 2.34 -18.45
CA GLY A 246 10.79 2.37 -17.33
C GLY A 246 11.57 1.08 -17.11
N LEU A 247 12.57 1.15 -16.23
CA LEU A 247 13.41 0.07 -15.73
C LEU A 247 13.03 -0.22 -14.27
N GLU A 248 12.23 -1.24 -14.02
CA GLU A 248 11.83 -1.61 -12.66
C GLU A 248 12.86 -2.44 -11.90
N GLY A 249 13.71 -3.15 -12.64
CA GLY A 249 14.73 -4.07 -12.13
C GLY A 249 16.15 -3.53 -12.20
N GLU A 250 17.05 -4.33 -12.76
CA GLU A 250 18.47 -3.98 -12.90
C GLU A 250 18.70 -2.80 -13.85
N ALA A 251 19.75 -2.05 -13.60
CA ALA A 251 20.19 -1.00 -14.49
C ALA A 251 20.55 -1.59 -15.88
N ALA A 252 20.12 -0.94 -16.94
CA ALA A 252 20.40 -1.36 -18.31
C ALA A 252 20.81 -0.17 -19.17
N ASP A 253 21.65 -0.40 -20.16
CA ASP A 253 22.10 0.61 -21.14
C ASP A 253 22.63 1.91 -20.50
N GLY A 254 23.32 1.79 -19.37
CA GLY A 254 23.88 2.91 -18.62
C GLY A 254 22.84 3.76 -17.86
N GLN A 255 21.58 3.32 -17.85
CA GLN A 255 20.50 3.97 -17.11
C GLN A 255 20.31 3.30 -15.74
N PRO A 256 19.98 4.08 -14.68
CA PRO A 256 19.82 3.53 -13.34
C PRO A 256 18.56 2.70 -13.21
N SER A 257 18.60 1.68 -12.35
CA SER A 257 17.43 0.96 -11.88
C SER A 257 16.36 1.92 -11.35
N GLY A 258 15.07 1.60 -11.56
CA GLY A 258 13.94 2.41 -11.11
C GLY A 258 13.72 3.72 -11.89
N LEU A 259 14.42 3.92 -13.02
CA LEU A 259 14.17 5.05 -13.90
C LEU A 259 12.88 4.83 -14.70
N THR A 260 11.95 5.77 -14.60
CA THR A 260 10.66 5.72 -15.29
C THR A 260 10.29 7.07 -15.86
N TYR A 261 9.72 7.07 -17.07
CA TYR A 261 9.11 8.22 -17.71
C TYR A 261 7.62 7.98 -17.95
N LEU A 262 6.81 8.94 -17.54
CA LEU A 262 5.36 8.95 -17.67
C LEU A 262 4.94 10.16 -18.49
N ALA A 263 4.03 9.96 -19.42
CA ALA A 263 3.51 11.04 -20.25
C ALA A 263 1.99 10.96 -20.39
N VAL A 264 1.35 12.13 -20.45
CA VAL A 264 -0.08 12.26 -20.78
C VAL A 264 -0.22 13.19 -21.99
N ALA A 265 -0.78 12.68 -23.07
CA ALA A 265 -1.19 13.47 -24.23
C ALA A 265 -2.57 14.06 -23.95
N THR A 266 -2.65 15.37 -23.86
CA THR A 266 -3.88 16.12 -23.58
C THR A 266 -4.83 16.16 -24.77
N PRO A 267 -6.10 16.59 -24.60
CA PRO A 267 -7.06 16.73 -25.70
C PRO A 267 -6.55 17.64 -26.84
N ASP A 268 -5.84 18.72 -26.49
CA ASP A 268 -5.27 19.69 -27.45
C ASP A 268 -3.85 19.30 -27.93
N ASN A 269 -3.42 18.05 -27.70
CA ASN A 269 -2.14 17.48 -28.11
C ASN A 269 -0.88 18.07 -27.43
N ARG A 270 -1.04 18.80 -26.34
CA ARG A 270 0.10 19.05 -25.42
C ARG A 270 0.49 17.77 -24.71
N THR A 271 1.64 17.75 -24.06
CA THR A 271 2.11 16.61 -23.29
C THR A 271 2.54 17.06 -21.89
N LEU A 272 1.97 16.42 -20.87
CA LEU A 272 2.50 16.44 -19.52
C LEU A 272 3.52 15.31 -19.39
N LEU A 273 4.66 15.59 -18.77
CA LEU A 273 5.75 14.64 -18.60
C LEU A 273 6.21 14.59 -17.13
N ARG A 274 6.45 13.39 -16.64
CA ARG A 274 7.08 13.14 -15.34
C ARG A 274 8.24 12.18 -15.50
N ARG A 275 9.26 12.35 -14.67
CA ARG A 275 10.40 11.46 -14.56
C ARG A 275 10.55 11.00 -13.12
N HIS A 276 10.69 9.71 -12.92
CA HIS A 276 11.07 9.11 -11.64
C HIS A 276 12.42 8.41 -11.76
N ASN A 277 13.13 8.38 -10.65
CA ASN A 277 14.36 7.62 -10.52
C ASN A 277 14.46 7.15 -9.06
N HIS A 278 13.83 6.03 -8.76
CA HIS A 278 13.76 5.48 -7.43
C HIS A 278 14.04 3.98 -7.47
N ASP A 279 15.10 3.56 -6.79
CA ASP A 279 15.47 2.15 -6.67
C ASP A 279 15.09 1.61 -5.28
N HIS A 280 13.85 1.11 -5.20
CA HIS A 280 13.32 0.44 -4.01
C HIS A 280 13.01 -1.04 -4.26
N GLY A 281 13.48 -1.60 -5.39
CA GLY A 281 13.13 -2.92 -5.90
C GLY A 281 11.86 -2.91 -6.77
N ALA A 282 11.80 -3.84 -7.73
CA ALA A 282 10.83 -3.85 -8.83
C ALA A 282 9.36 -3.71 -8.38
N GLY A 283 8.96 -4.40 -7.31
CA GLY A 283 7.56 -4.34 -6.83
C GLY A 283 7.16 -2.97 -6.32
N ARG A 284 8.02 -2.31 -5.54
CA ARG A 284 7.77 -0.98 -4.99
C ARG A 284 7.87 0.13 -6.03
N ASN A 285 8.78 -0.03 -6.98
CA ASN A 285 8.90 0.89 -8.10
C ASN A 285 7.60 0.88 -8.91
N ARG A 286 7.07 -0.31 -9.23
CA ARG A 286 5.80 -0.49 -9.96
C ARG A 286 4.61 0.15 -9.26
N GLU A 287 4.46 -0.05 -7.95
CA GLU A 287 3.38 0.58 -7.17
C GLU A 287 3.44 2.10 -7.23
N ARG A 288 4.63 2.66 -7.02
CA ARG A 288 4.83 4.10 -7.10
C ARG A 288 4.53 4.64 -8.49
N ASP A 289 4.94 3.92 -9.52
CA ASP A 289 4.67 4.27 -10.91
C ASP A 289 3.18 4.24 -11.22
N VAL A 290 2.44 3.25 -10.71
CA VAL A 290 0.97 3.19 -10.80
C VAL A 290 0.34 4.40 -10.12
N ARG A 291 0.69 4.68 -8.87
CA ARG A 291 0.13 5.83 -8.13
C ARG A 291 0.45 7.16 -8.81
N THR A 292 1.69 7.37 -9.25
CA THR A 292 2.05 8.60 -9.97
C THR A 292 1.36 8.72 -11.31
N SER A 293 1.10 7.60 -11.98
CA SER A 293 0.32 7.60 -13.23
C SER A 293 -1.09 8.14 -13.00
N LEU A 294 -1.76 7.67 -11.94
CA LEU A 294 -3.09 8.16 -11.58
C LEU A 294 -3.08 9.66 -11.26
N LEU A 295 -2.10 10.12 -10.48
CA LEU A 295 -1.96 11.54 -10.15
C LEU A 295 -1.70 12.41 -11.40
N LEU A 296 -0.88 11.95 -12.33
CA LEU A 296 -0.58 12.69 -13.57
C LEU A 296 -1.80 12.73 -14.50
N ILE A 297 -2.57 11.64 -14.58
CA ILE A 297 -3.82 11.61 -15.36
C ILE A 297 -4.84 12.57 -14.70
N GLN A 298 -4.98 12.54 -13.37
CA GLN A 298 -5.86 13.43 -12.64
C GLN A 298 -5.50 14.90 -12.88
N GLU A 299 -4.21 15.26 -12.77
CA GLU A 299 -3.69 16.62 -13.04
C GLU A 299 -4.08 17.08 -14.47
N CYS A 300 -3.94 16.19 -15.47
CA CYS A 300 -4.34 16.47 -16.84
C CYS A 300 -5.83 16.77 -16.91
N VAL A 301 -6.68 15.88 -16.38
CA VAL A 301 -8.13 16.01 -16.44
C VAL A 301 -8.59 17.29 -15.74
N ASP A 302 -8.01 17.61 -14.58
CA ASP A 302 -8.39 18.79 -13.80
C ASP A 302 -7.99 20.11 -14.45
N SER A 303 -6.94 20.11 -15.26
CA SER A 303 -6.47 21.30 -15.99
C SER A 303 -7.31 21.61 -17.25
N GLU A 304 -8.11 20.66 -17.73
CA GLU A 304 -8.91 20.83 -18.94
C GLU A 304 -10.31 21.40 -18.64
N PRO A 305 -10.89 22.22 -19.51
CA PRO A 305 -12.27 22.71 -19.35
C PRO A 305 -13.27 21.56 -19.49
N ILE A 306 -14.43 21.70 -18.85
CA ILE A 306 -15.56 20.75 -19.00
C ILE A 306 -16.09 20.85 -20.43
N ARG A 307 -16.28 19.71 -21.09
CA ARG A 307 -16.88 19.62 -22.44
C ARG A 307 -18.41 19.62 -22.45
#